data_5a2707ab9f6ea3a961d083ef4fe5f12c
#
_entry.id   5a2707ab9f6ea3a961d083ef4fe5f12c
#
_cell.length_a   1.000
_cell.length_b   1.000
_cell.length_c   1.000
_cell.angle_alpha   90.00
_cell.angle_beta   90.00
_cell.angle_gamma   90.00
#
_symmetry.space_group_name_H-M   'P 1'
#
loop_
_entity.id
_entity.type
_entity.pdbx_description
1 polymer ?
#
loop_
_entity_poly.entity_id
_entity_poly.type
_entity_poly.pdbx_seq_one_letter_code
_entity_poly.pdbx_strand_id
1 'polypeptide(L)'
;MQCEMARQFFDMLTVITAKQKIPKEYADGQVLYNAEIELLEKIYQYPQANISILSVKLGVTKSAVTQMSIKLLDKGLIEKVQDSKNKKEKYFRLTNEGKKARETYMAHHDQALNEMRAYLCSLNENDKNTILTFMKMMKQYMPVYTFPCQCGTNQNSCCLAAEDKRIEEKCLN
;
A
#
# COMPACT_ATOMS: atom_id res chain seq x y z
N MET A 1 -13.92 20.24 26.87
CA MET A 1 -15.02 19.65 26.07
C MET A 1 -14.38 18.79 24.98
N GLN A 2 -14.44 17.47 25.07
CA GLN A 2 -13.91 16.57 24.05
C GLN A 2 -14.86 16.59 22.84
N CYS A 3 -14.33 16.85 21.67
CA CYS A 3 -15.10 16.80 20.43
C CYS A 3 -15.40 15.33 20.08
N GLU A 4 -16.67 14.92 20.12
CA GLU A 4 -17.10 13.55 19.83
C GLU A 4 -16.61 13.05 18.47
N MET A 5 -16.64 13.90 17.46
CA MET A 5 -16.12 13.55 16.12
C MET A 5 -14.63 13.23 16.14
N ALA A 6 -13.83 14.02 16.90
CA ALA A 6 -12.40 13.74 17.01
C ALA A 6 -12.16 12.40 17.71
N ARG A 7 -12.92 12.08 18.77
CA ARG A 7 -12.84 10.79 19.46
C ARG A 7 -13.14 9.63 18.50
N GLN A 8 -14.27 9.68 17.81
CA GLN A 8 -14.68 8.66 16.84
C GLN A 8 -13.64 8.48 15.72
N PHE A 9 -13.04 9.56 15.28
CA PHE A 9 -11.99 9.50 14.26
C PHE A 9 -10.75 8.74 14.75
N PHE A 10 -10.25 9.04 15.96
CA PHE A 10 -9.09 8.34 16.53
C PHE A 10 -9.40 6.89 16.86
N ASP A 11 -10.60 6.59 17.33
CA ASP A 11 -11.07 5.23 17.55
C ASP A 11 -11.08 4.44 16.22
N MET A 12 -11.59 5.05 15.14
CA MET A 12 -11.58 4.46 13.82
C MET A 12 -10.16 4.15 13.32
N LEU A 13 -9.21 5.09 13.48
CA LEU A 13 -7.81 4.84 13.10
C LEU A 13 -7.21 3.68 13.88
N THR A 14 -7.50 3.58 15.18
CA THR A 14 -7.04 2.48 16.02
C THR A 14 -7.59 1.14 15.53
N VAL A 15 -8.88 1.08 15.22
CA VAL A 15 -9.53 -0.13 14.67
C VAL A 15 -8.95 -0.52 13.32
N ILE A 16 -8.75 0.44 12.41
CA ILE A 16 -8.15 0.18 11.09
C ILE A 16 -6.74 -0.39 11.25
N THR A 17 -5.91 0.24 12.10
CA THR A 17 -4.52 -0.19 12.32
C THR A 17 -4.46 -1.59 12.96
N ALA A 18 -5.37 -1.88 13.89
CA ALA A 18 -5.46 -3.21 14.51
C ALA A 18 -5.87 -4.28 13.49
N LYS A 19 -6.87 -4.00 12.66
CA LYS A 19 -7.35 -4.94 11.62
C LYS A 19 -6.31 -5.25 10.56
N GLN A 20 -5.42 -4.32 10.24
CA GLN A 20 -4.31 -4.55 9.29
C GLN A 20 -3.31 -5.60 9.77
N LYS A 21 -3.21 -5.83 11.09
CA LYS A 21 -2.29 -6.81 11.69
C LYS A 21 -2.89 -8.22 11.76
N ILE A 22 -4.18 -8.37 11.50
CA ILE A 22 -4.86 -9.67 11.52
C ILE A 22 -4.71 -10.31 10.14
N PRO A 23 -4.09 -11.50 10.06
CA PRO A 23 -4.04 -12.22 8.79
C PRO A 23 -5.43 -12.70 8.40
N LYS A 24 -5.68 -12.77 7.11
CA LYS A 24 -6.95 -13.24 6.55
C LYS A 24 -6.69 -14.42 5.65
N GLU A 25 -7.65 -15.33 5.60
CA GLU A 25 -7.66 -16.42 4.66
C GLU A 25 -8.15 -15.95 3.29
N TYR A 26 -7.40 -16.32 2.27
CA TYR A 26 -7.72 -16.09 0.86
C TYR A 26 -7.86 -17.42 0.12
N ALA A 27 -7.93 -17.40 -1.19
CA ALA A 27 -8.13 -18.60 -1.99
C ALA A 27 -7.26 -19.80 -1.54
N ASP A 28 -7.87 -20.98 -1.51
CA ASP A 28 -7.22 -22.27 -1.22
C ASP A 28 -6.54 -22.35 0.17
N GLY A 29 -7.11 -21.66 1.19
CA GLY A 29 -6.59 -21.71 2.56
C GLY A 29 -5.32 -20.87 2.80
N GLN A 30 -4.94 -20.05 1.85
CA GLN A 30 -3.76 -19.17 1.99
C GLN A 30 -4.04 -18.05 2.99
N VAL A 31 -3.28 -18.05 4.09
CA VAL A 31 -3.37 -17.03 5.13
C VAL A 31 -2.34 -15.94 4.85
N LEU A 32 -2.80 -14.71 4.59
CA LEU A 32 -1.96 -13.57 4.24
C LEU A 32 -2.24 -12.37 5.16
N TYR A 33 -1.17 -11.64 5.49
CA TYR A 33 -1.27 -10.32 6.10
C TYR A 33 -1.59 -9.26 5.04
N ASN A 34 -2.19 -8.16 5.48
CA ASN A 34 -2.53 -7.07 4.55
C ASN A 34 -1.31 -6.58 3.74
N ALA A 35 -0.15 -6.43 4.36
CA ALA A 35 1.06 -6.01 3.69
C ALA A 35 1.56 -7.03 2.63
N GLU A 36 1.32 -8.34 2.83
CA GLU A 36 1.67 -9.37 1.86
C GLU A 36 0.78 -9.29 0.62
N ILE A 37 -0.53 -9.07 0.82
CA ILE A 37 -1.46 -8.94 -0.30
C ILE A 37 -1.29 -7.61 -1.04
N GLU A 38 -0.95 -6.54 -0.34
CA GLU A 38 -0.57 -5.27 -0.97
C GLU A 38 0.69 -5.41 -1.84
N LEU A 39 1.68 -6.18 -1.39
CA LEU A 39 2.85 -6.48 -2.20
C LEU A 39 2.49 -7.31 -3.45
N LEU A 40 1.61 -8.30 -3.35
CA LEU A 40 1.08 -9.03 -4.52
C LEU A 40 0.43 -8.07 -5.53
N GLU A 41 -0.39 -7.15 -5.05
CA GLU A 41 -1.03 -6.13 -5.91
C GLU A 41 0.00 -5.24 -6.61
N LYS A 42 1.04 -4.79 -5.89
CA LYS A 42 2.10 -3.97 -6.50
C LYS A 42 2.95 -4.75 -7.52
N ILE A 43 3.24 -6.02 -7.28
CA ILE A 43 3.93 -6.87 -8.26
C ILE A 43 3.07 -7.05 -9.52
N TYR A 44 1.75 -7.19 -9.37
CA TYR A 44 0.84 -7.28 -10.51
C TYR A 44 0.78 -5.97 -11.31
N GLN A 45 0.63 -4.83 -10.62
CA GLN A 45 0.56 -3.50 -11.24
C GLN A 45 1.87 -3.08 -11.93
N TYR A 46 3.01 -3.53 -11.38
CA TYR A 46 4.35 -3.13 -11.81
C TYR A 46 5.24 -4.35 -12.08
N PRO A 47 4.99 -5.11 -13.16
CA PRO A 47 5.66 -6.41 -13.40
C PRO A 47 7.18 -6.35 -13.59
N GLN A 48 7.72 -5.16 -13.87
CA GLN A 48 9.17 -4.93 -14.00
C GLN A 48 9.75 -4.16 -12.81
N ALA A 49 9.00 -4.03 -11.72
CA ALA A 49 9.50 -3.33 -10.53
C ALA A 49 10.47 -4.23 -9.75
N ASN A 50 11.66 -3.70 -9.50
CA ASN A 50 12.59 -4.30 -8.55
C ASN A 50 12.21 -3.95 -7.10
N ILE A 51 12.91 -4.53 -6.12
CA ILE A 51 12.66 -4.30 -4.68
C ILE A 51 12.70 -2.81 -4.32
N SER A 52 13.58 -2.03 -4.95
CA SER A 52 13.67 -0.58 -4.67
C SER A 52 12.41 0.17 -5.12
N ILE A 53 11.91 -0.13 -6.31
CA ILE A 53 10.67 0.47 -6.82
C ILE A 53 9.46 0.03 -5.96
N LEU A 54 9.37 -1.27 -5.65
CA LEU A 54 8.29 -1.81 -4.82
C LEU A 54 8.29 -1.18 -3.41
N SER A 55 9.47 -0.94 -2.82
CA SER A 55 9.56 -0.30 -1.50
C SER A 55 9.00 1.12 -1.51
N VAL A 56 9.28 1.89 -2.55
CA VAL A 56 8.72 3.24 -2.73
C VAL A 56 7.20 3.17 -2.92
N LYS A 57 6.71 2.28 -3.80
CA LYS A 57 5.28 2.12 -4.09
C LYS A 57 4.46 1.68 -2.88
N LEU A 58 5.07 0.97 -1.95
CA LEU A 58 4.44 0.50 -0.70
C LEU A 58 4.67 1.45 0.48
N GLY A 59 5.57 2.42 0.36
CA GLY A 59 5.94 3.30 1.48
C GLY A 59 6.66 2.56 2.61
N VAL A 60 7.41 1.49 2.30
CA VAL A 60 8.13 0.67 3.30
C VAL A 60 9.61 0.52 2.95
N THR A 61 10.40 -0.02 3.86
CA THR A 61 11.83 -0.25 3.62
C THR A 61 12.09 -1.39 2.63
N LYS A 62 13.21 -1.35 1.92
CA LYS A 62 13.66 -2.46 1.04
C LYS A 62 13.78 -3.79 1.80
N SER A 63 14.22 -3.73 3.05
CA SER A 63 14.30 -4.91 3.92
C SER A 63 12.92 -5.51 4.18
N ALA A 64 11.91 -4.69 4.45
CA ALA A 64 10.53 -5.15 4.63
C ALA A 64 9.99 -5.82 3.35
N VAL A 65 10.20 -5.22 2.17
CA VAL A 65 9.82 -5.82 0.89
C VAL A 65 10.52 -7.16 0.69
N THR A 66 11.83 -7.23 0.99
CA THR A 66 12.59 -8.47 0.88
C THR A 66 12.01 -9.57 1.76
N GLN A 67 11.71 -9.28 3.03
CA GLN A 67 11.12 -10.25 3.95
C GLN A 67 9.74 -10.72 3.52
N MET A 68 8.88 -9.80 3.08
CA MET A 68 7.57 -10.14 2.54
C MET A 68 7.69 -11.00 1.27
N SER A 69 8.64 -10.66 0.37
CA SER A 69 8.87 -11.44 -0.85
C SER A 69 9.33 -12.86 -0.55
N ILE A 70 10.17 -13.07 0.48
CA ILE A 70 10.58 -14.41 0.90
C ILE A 70 9.35 -15.22 1.33
N LYS A 71 8.50 -14.65 2.18
CA LYS A 71 7.26 -15.32 2.63
C LYS A 71 6.32 -15.66 1.48
N LEU A 72 6.18 -14.77 0.50
CA LEU A 72 5.34 -15.01 -0.67
C LEU A 72 5.93 -16.08 -1.61
N LEU A 73 7.27 -16.15 -1.72
CA LEU A 73 7.97 -17.22 -2.44
C LEU A 73 7.75 -18.57 -1.75
N ASP A 74 7.90 -18.61 -0.42
CA ASP A 74 7.72 -19.84 0.38
C ASP A 74 6.27 -20.35 0.31
N LYS A 75 5.31 -19.44 0.18
CA LYS A 75 3.89 -19.75 -0.04
C LYS A 75 3.56 -20.09 -1.51
N GLY A 76 4.53 -20.02 -2.42
CA GLY A 76 4.32 -20.29 -3.84
C GLY A 76 3.43 -19.28 -4.57
N LEU A 77 3.26 -18.06 -4.03
CA LEU A 77 2.37 -17.04 -4.60
C LEU A 77 3.07 -16.13 -5.61
N ILE A 78 4.40 -16.04 -5.52
CA ILE A 78 5.23 -15.33 -6.50
C ILE A 78 6.41 -16.20 -6.92
N GLU A 79 6.99 -15.87 -8.05
CA GLU A 79 8.23 -16.44 -8.57
C GLU A 79 9.24 -15.34 -8.88
N LYS A 80 10.54 -15.68 -8.82
CA LYS A 80 11.61 -14.78 -9.24
C LYS A 80 11.80 -14.88 -10.74
N VAL A 81 11.83 -13.74 -11.40
CA VAL A 81 12.13 -13.63 -12.83
C VAL A 81 13.40 -12.82 -12.99
N GLN A 82 14.30 -13.31 -13.81
CA GLN A 82 15.52 -12.62 -14.17
C GLN A 82 15.39 -12.10 -15.58
N ASP A 83 15.73 -10.83 -15.81
CA ASP A 83 15.75 -10.28 -17.16
C ASP A 83 16.89 -10.91 -17.98
N SER A 84 16.56 -11.41 -19.17
CA SER A 84 17.54 -11.97 -20.08
C SER A 84 18.57 -10.94 -20.55
N LYS A 85 18.21 -9.65 -20.56
CA LYS A 85 19.06 -8.54 -21.00
C LYS A 85 19.85 -7.90 -19.86
N ASN A 86 19.35 -8.00 -18.60
CA ASN A 86 20.03 -7.46 -17.44
C ASN A 86 20.05 -8.47 -16.27
N LYS A 87 21.07 -9.35 -16.27
CA LYS A 87 21.23 -10.39 -15.25
C LYS A 87 21.35 -9.86 -13.82
N LYS A 88 21.56 -8.55 -13.60
CA LYS A 88 21.67 -7.95 -12.26
C LYS A 88 20.32 -7.60 -11.67
N GLU A 89 19.28 -7.42 -12.48
CA GLU A 89 17.95 -7.06 -12.00
C GLU A 89 17.07 -8.30 -11.84
N LYS A 90 16.46 -8.42 -10.68
CA LYS A 90 15.53 -9.49 -10.31
C LYS A 90 14.16 -8.86 -10.09
N TYR A 91 13.16 -9.41 -10.75
CA TYR A 91 11.76 -9.02 -10.62
C TYR A 91 10.96 -10.15 -10.00
N PHE A 92 9.74 -9.86 -9.63
CA PHE A 92 8.79 -10.86 -9.18
C PHE A 92 7.61 -10.92 -10.14
N ARG A 93 7.03 -12.12 -10.26
CA ARG A 93 5.79 -12.37 -11.00
C ARG A 93 4.85 -13.18 -10.12
N LEU A 94 3.53 -12.95 -10.24
CA LEU A 94 2.55 -13.78 -9.58
C LEU A 94 2.47 -15.16 -10.26
N THR A 95 2.40 -16.20 -9.45
CA THR A 95 1.99 -17.54 -9.89
C THR A 95 0.48 -17.56 -10.16
N ASN A 96 -0.06 -18.70 -10.59
CA ASN A 96 -1.52 -18.85 -10.72
C ASN A 96 -2.22 -18.76 -9.36
N GLU A 97 -1.62 -19.31 -8.31
CA GLU A 97 -2.10 -19.25 -6.92
C GLU A 97 -2.05 -17.80 -6.42
N GLY A 98 -0.97 -17.05 -6.72
CA GLY A 98 -0.87 -15.64 -6.39
C GLY A 98 -1.94 -14.78 -7.08
N LYS A 99 -2.28 -15.09 -8.34
CA LYS A 99 -3.37 -14.40 -9.05
C LYS A 99 -4.73 -14.69 -8.41
N LYS A 100 -5.03 -15.94 -8.08
CA LYS A 100 -6.27 -16.31 -7.37
C LYS A 100 -6.40 -15.61 -6.03
N ALA A 101 -5.33 -15.60 -5.21
CA ALA A 101 -5.33 -14.93 -3.91
C ALA A 101 -5.59 -13.41 -4.08
N ARG A 102 -4.98 -12.78 -5.09
CA ARG A 102 -5.22 -11.39 -5.45
C ARG A 102 -6.67 -11.15 -5.87
N GLU A 103 -7.22 -11.97 -6.74
CA GLU A 103 -8.60 -11.86 -7.23
C GLU A 103 -9.61 -11.94 -6.09
N THR A 104 -9.44 -12.90 -5.17
CA THR A 104 -10.27 -13.01 -3.97
C THR A 104 -10.19 -11.75 -3.11
N TYR A 105 -8.98 -11.22 -2.90
CA TYR A 105 -8.81 -9.96 -2.18
C TYR A 105 -9.54 -8.80 -2.86
N MET A 106 -9.37 -8.65 -4.18
CA MET A 106 -9.98 -7.56 -4.93
C MET A 106 -11.51 -7.63 -4.90
N ALA A 107 -12.10 -8.82 -5.01
CA ALA A 107 -13.55 -8.98 -4.92
C ALA A 107 -14.11 -8.49 -3.58
N HIS A 108 -13.47 -8.84 -2.46
CA HIS A 108 -13.88 -8.37 -1.14
C HIS A 108 -13.62 -6.86 -0.93
N HIS A 109 -12.50 -6.37 -1.45
CA HIS A 109 -12.11 -4.97 -1.33
C HIS A 109 -13.04 -4.07 -2.16
N ASP A 110 -13.37 -4.49 -3.38
CA ASP A 110 -14.25 -3.74 -4.29
C ASP A 110 -15.66 -3.62 -3.74
N GLN A 111 -16.19 -4.67 -3.10
CA GLN A 111 -17.51 -4.60 -2.46
C GLN A 111 -17.55 -3.51 -1.39
N ALA A 112 -16.61 -3.54 -0.43
CA ALA A 112 -16.55 -2.54 0.64
C ALA A 112 -16.32 -1.11 0.11
N LEU A 113 -15.45 -0.97 -0.90
CA LEU A 113 -15.21 0.32 -1.54
C LEU A 113 -16.43 0.84 -2.30
N ASN A 114 -17.19 -0.02 -2.94
CA ASN A 114 -18.39 0.37 -3.69
C ASN A 114 -19.49 0.90 -2.76
N GLU A 115 -19.69 0.26 -1.60
CA GLU A 115 -20.63 0.75 -0.59
C GLU A 115 -20.21 2.14 -0.07
N MET A 116 -18.94 2.31 0.28
CA MET A 116 -18.41 3.61 0.72
C MET A 116 -18.50 4.66 -0.39
N ARG A 117 -18.16 4.30 -1.62
CA ARG A 117 -18.25 5.19 -2.78
C ARG A 117 -19.70 5.63 -3.03
N ALA A 118 -20.65 4.70 -3.01
CA ALA A 118 -22.07 4.99 -3.17
C ALA A 118 -22.54 6.00 -2.11
N TYR A 119 -22.17 5.81 -0.85
CA TYR A 119 -22.47 6.75 0.23
C TYR A 119 -21.85 8.13 -0.04
N LEU A 120 -20.55 8.20 -0.35
CA LEU A 120 -19.89 9.49 -0.60
C LEU A 120 -20.46 10.21 -1.83
N CYS A 121 -20.86 9.48 -2.88
CA CYS A 121 -21.49 10.06 -4.05
C CYS A 121 -22.92 10.58 -3.78
N SER A 122 -23.63 10.02 -2.81
CA SER A 122 -24.98 10.46 -2.43
C SER A 122 -24.99 11.76 -1.62
N LEU A 123 -23.86 12.18 -1.06
CA LEU A 123 -23.76 13.42 -0.29
C LEU A 123 -23.94 14.65 -1.17
N ASN A 124 -24.52 15.72 -0.60
CA ASN A 124 -24.56 17.02 -1.25
C ASN A 124 -23.16 17.66 -1.33
N GLU A 125 -23.00 18.67 -2.17
CA GLU A 125 -21.71 19.31 -2.43
C GLU A 125 -21.09 19.98 -1.19
N ASN A 126 -21.90 20.50 -0.28
CA ASN A 126 -21.43 21.12 0.95
C ASN A 126 -20.79 20.08 1.90
N ASP A 127 -21.43 18.94 2.06
CA ASP A 127 -20.92 17.84 2.88
C ASP A 127 -19.65 17.23 2.26
N LYS A 128 -19.63 17.04 0.94
CA LYS A 128 -18.41 16.62 0.21
C LYS A 128 -17.25 17.57 0.45
N ASN A 129 -17.49 18.88 0.34
CA ASN A 129 -16.44 19.89 0.57
C ASN A 129 -15.94 19.90 2.02
N THR A 130 -16.83 19.68 2.99
CA THR A 130 -16.46 19.56 4.41
C THR A 130 -15.55 18.36 4.62
N ILE A 131 -15.92 17.20 4.07
CA ILE A 131 -15.10 15.96 4.17
C ILE A 131 -13.75 16.14 3.47
N LEU A 132 -13.72 16.71 2.27
CA LEU A 132 -12.49 16.98 1.53
C LEU A 132 -11.56 17.93 2.30
N THR A 133 -12.12 18.96 2.92
CA THR A 133 -11.36 19.90 3.76
C THR A 133 -10.77 19.18 4.97
N PHE A 134 -11.55 18.36 5.64
CA PHE A 134 -11.06 17.54 6.74
C PHE A 134 -9.92 16.60 6.30
N MET A 135 -10.07 15.91 5.17
CA MET A 135 -9.02 15.03 4.62
C MET A 135 -7.72 15.80 4.28
N LYS A 136 -7.84 17.05 3.76
CA LYS A 136 -6.67 17.91 3.50
C LYS A 136 -5.97 18.29 4.81
N MET A 137 -6.73 18.70 5.81
CA MET A 137 -6.19 19.00 7.14
C MET A 137 -5.47 17.78 7.76
N MET A 138 -6.07 16.61 7.63
CA MET A 138 -5.46 15.37 8.12
C MET A 138 -4.11 15.08 7.45
N LYS A 139 -4.01 15.21 6.13
CA LYS A 139 -2.74 15.05 5.41
C LYS A 139 -1.68 16.07 5.85
N GLN A 140 -2.10 17.29 6.20
CA GLN A 140 -1.19 18.36 6.59
C GLN A 140 -0.70 18.23 8.04
N TYR A 141 -1.57 17.82 8.96
CA TYR A 141 -1.29 17.87 10.41
C TYR A 141 -1.07 16.49 11.05
N MET A 142 -1.47 15.40 10.41
CA MET A 142 -1.08 14.08 10.92
C MET A 142 0.42 13.88 10.71
N PRO A 143 1.15 13.57 11.78
CA PRO A 143 2.55 13.22 11.63
C PRO A 143 2.61 11.99 10.71
N VAL A 144 3.17 12.17 9.53
CA VAL A 144 3.64 11.03 8.75
C VAL A 144 4.71 10.39 9.61
N TYR A 145 4.44 9.25 10.21
CA TYR A 145 5.48 8.42 10.79
C TYR A 145 6.34 7.91 9.63
N THR A 146 7.17 8.79 9.12
CA THR A 146 8.28 8.39 8.28
C THR A 146 9.19 7.60 9.19
N PHE A 147 9.20 6.28 9.03
CA PHE A 147 10.28 5.49 9.61
C PHE A 147 11.58 6.17 9.17
N PRO A 148 12.47 6.53 10.11
CA PRO A 148 13.72 7.15 9.73
C PRO A 148 14.39 6.25 8.69
N CYS A 149 14.63 6.81 7.50
CA CYS A 149 15.37 6.12 6.47
C CYS A 149 16.74 5.76 7.06
N GLN A 150 17.08 4.49 7.13
CA GLN A 150 18.40 4.01 7.56
C GLN A 150 19.47 4.19 6.46
N CYS A 151 19.19 4.97 5.44
CA CYS A 151 20.21 5.41 4.51
C CYS A 151 21.08 6.44 5.24
N GLY A 152 22.28 6.02 5.63
CA GLY A 152 23.25 6.72 6.46
C GLY A 152 23.27 8.25 6.38
N THR A 153 23.84 8.87 7.37
CA THR A 153 23.85 10.26 7.83
C THR A 153 23.99 11.41 6.79
N ASN A 154 23.71 11.19 5.51
CA ASN A 154 23.79 12.21 4.47
C ASN A 154 22.36 12.63 4.06
N GLN A 155 21.88 13.71 4.66
CA GLN A 155 20.53 14.26 4.46
C GLN A 155 20.20 14.61 2.99
N ASN A 156 21.20 14.71 2.11
CA ASN A 156 21.02 15.04 0.69
C ASN A 156 20.79 13.81 -0.23
N SER A 157 20.80 12.60 0.31
CA SER A 157 20.57 11.36 -0.46
C SER A 157 19.40 10.53 0.05
N CYS A 158 18.52 11.09 0.86
CA CYS A 158 17.32 10.39 1.33
C CYS A 158 16.35 10.21 0.16
N CYS A 159 16.09 8.96 -0.21
CA CYS A 159 15.19 8.57 -1.29
C CYS A 159 13.74 9.09 -1.12
N LEU A 160 13.34 9.50 0.09
CA LEU A 160 12.03 10.10 0.36
C LEU A 160 11.99 11.62 0.08
N ALA A 161 13.16 12.31 0.15
CA ALA A 161 13.22 13.75 -0.09
C ALA A 161 13.36 14.12 -1.58
N ALA A 162 13.74 13.16 -2.43
CA ALA A 162 14.02 13.41 -3.85
C ALA A 162 12.80 13.22 -4.77
N GLU A 163 11.69 12.65 -4.28
CA GLU A 163 10.57 12.23 -5.14
C GLU A 163 9.35 13.16 -5.12
N ASP A 164 9.24 14.05 -4.13
CA ASP A 164 8.08 14.97 -4.05
C ASP A 164 8.01 15.98 -5.20
N LYS A 165 9.15 16.26 -5.84
CA LYS A 165 9.22 17.16 -7.00
C LYS A 165 9.11 16.48 -8.37
N ARG A 166 9.19 15.16 -8.47
CA ARG A 166 9.15 14.41 -9.75
C ARG A 166 7.83 13.69 -10.01
N ILE A 167 6.98 13.54 -9.01
CA ILE A 167 5.68 12.88 -9.17
C ILE A 167 4.65 13.84 -9.76
N GLU A 168 4.72 15.14 -9.49
CA GLU A 168 3.79 16.12 -10.06
C GLU A 168 3.95 16.34 -11.57
N GLU A 169 5.16 16.18 -12.12
CA GLU A 169 5.39 16.39 -13.56
C GLU A 169 5.06 15.18 -14.45
N LYS A 170 4.89 13.97 -13.89
CA LYS A 170 4.62 12.75 -14.68
C LYS A 170 3.17 12.28 -14.67
N CYS A 171 2.30 12.90 -13.89
CA CYS A 171 0.86 12.59 -13.88
C CYS A 171 0.02 13.56 -14.71
N LEU A 172 0.63 14.52 -15.41
CA LEU A 172 -0.05 15.52 -16.26
C LEU A 172 0.25 15.39 -17.76
N ASN A 173 0.85 14.28 -18.21
CA ASN A 173 0.97 13.96 -19.64
C ASN A 173 0.53 12.53 -19.91
#